data_2f4162fe327269e362d807580df39cde
#
_entry.id   2f4162fe327269e362d807580df39cde
#
_cell.length_a   1.000
_cell.length_b   1.000
_cell.length_c   1.000
_cell.angle_alpha   90.00
_cell.angle_beta   90.00
_cell.angle_gamma   90.00
#
_symmetry.space_group_name_H-M   'P 1'
#
loop_
_entity.id
_entity.type
_entity.pdbx_description
1 polymer ?
#
loop_
_entity_poly.entity_id
_entity_poly.type
_entity_poly.pdbx_seq_one_letter_code
_entity_poly.pdbx_strand_id
1 'polypeptide(L)'
;LERLLAAYMQHSKDKNATAQAIRNAYEGLEHHYQVGDVIPFSSDRKWGAVSVNELGTLFLGAPEMLLKENPKAVDQAQARGSRVLILAWSQSGVDTETMTLPNDVEALTLLEIADPIREDAAETLEYLRSEDVTLKIISGDNPVTVSHIARQAGFADYQSYIDCSKVSDEELEALAEDTAIFGRVSPHQKKLLIQTLNANGHTTAMTGDGVNDILALREADCSIVMAEGDPATRQIANLVLMDSEFKDIPEILFEGRRVVNNIAHIAPIFLIKTVYSFLLGLICIASIVFGKAEYLLVFPFIQVQMTLAGQFIEGFPPFILTFERNIRPVEKHFLRRSLQLSIPNALMLVISVLIFHLSQVYLGMSNTDMLTLSYYMMGSTGVLAVIRACIPLNKGRVALIIYSVFGFLISSYYLRDVIEISTLNSYTLPIYLVAMAICTPLFFWISYKQGAFQKA
;
A
#
# COMPACT_ATOMS: atom_id res chain seq x y z
N LEU A 1 -44.22 -24.33 3.90
CA LEU A 1 -42.86 -23.99 4.35
C LEU A 1 -42.51 -22.54 4.05
N GLU A 2 -42.67 -22.05 2.83
CA GLU A 2 -42.40 -20.67 2.43
C GLU A 2 -43.12 -19.61 3.27
N ARG A 3 -44.42 -19.86 3.61
CA ARG A 3 -45.17 -18.97 4.48
C ARG A 3 -44.68 -18.96 5.93
N LEU A 4 -44.13 -20.08 6.42
CA LEU A 4 -43.51 -20.15 7.75
C LEU A 4 -42.20 -19.36 7.78
N LEU A 5 -41.41 -19.47 6.71
CA LEU A 5 -40.19 -18.71 6.57
C LEU A 5 -40.45 -17.20 6.41
N ALA A 6 -41.50 -16.84 5.64
CA ALA A 6 -41.96 -15.45 5.55
C ALA A 6 -42.40 -14.91 6.92
N ALA A 7 -43.15 -15.68 7.70
CA ALA A 7 -43.53 -15.32 9.06
C ALA A 7 -42.33 -15.12 9.97
N TYR A 8 -41.35 -16.02 9.91
CA TYR A 8 -40.07 -15.87 10.64
C TYR A 8 -39.37 -14.59 10.26
N MET A 9 -39.16 -14.34 8.96
CA MET A 9 -38.37 -13.20 8.46
C MET A 9 -39.06 -11.84 8.67
N GLN A 10 -40.37 -11.76 8.63
CA GLN A 10 -41.12 -10.51 8.92
C GLN A 10 -40.99 -10.07 10.37
N HIS A 11 -40.85 -11.00 11.31
CA HIS A 11 -40.75 -10.72 12.73
C HIS A 11 -39.32 -10.78 13.29
N SER A 12 -38.40 -11.43 12.59
CA SER A 12 -36.96 -11.41 12.92
C SER A 12 -36.43 -9.98 12.88
N LYS A 13 -35.66 -9.58 13.91
CA LYS A 13 -34.99 -8.29 14.01
C LYS A 13 -33.59 -8.30 13.36
N ASP A 14 -33.20 -9.42 12.75
CA ASP A 14 -31.87 -9.60 12.17
C ASP A 14 -31.71 -8.73 10.93
N LYS A 15 -30.58 -7.98 10.89
CA LYS A 15 -30.24 -7.02 9.81
C LYS A 15 -29.03 -7.43 8.99
N ASN A 16 -28.48 -8.64 9.23
CA ASN A 16 -27.34 -9.12 8.48
C ASN A 16 -27.70 -9.43 7.01
N ALA A 17 -26.70 -9.48 6.13
CA ALA A 17 -26.89 -9.70 4.69
C ALA A 17 -27.67 -10.98 4.39
N THR A 18 -27.40 -12.07 5.13
CA THR A 18 -28.12 -13.34 5.01
C THR A 18 -29.61 -13.20 5.30
N ALA A 19 -29.97 -12.55 6.39
CA ALA A 19 -31.37 -12.30 6.75
C ALA A 19 -32.06 -11.40 5.71
N GLN A 20 -31.33 -10.42 5.17
CA GLN A 20 -31.84 -9.54 4.14
C GLN A 20 -32.06 -10.27 2.80
N ALA A 21 -31.14 -11.14 2.40
CA ALA A 21 -31.29 -11.98 1.21
C ALA A 21 -32.52 -12.90 1.30
N ILE A 22 -32.71 -13.55 2.46
CA ILE A 22 -33.88 -14.40 2.68
C ILE A 22 -35.17 -13.55 2.69
N ARG A 23 -35.15 -12.39 3.34
CA ARG A 23 -36.32 -11.48 3.40
C ARG A 23 -36.72 -11.02 1.99
N ASN A 24 -35.75 -10.63 1.17
CA ASN A 24 -35.99 -10.20 -0.21
C ASN A 24 -36.54 -11.34 -1.09
N ALA A 25 -36.05 -12.58 -0.91
CA ALA A 25 -36.52 -13.74 -1.66
C ALA A 25 -37.97 -14.12 -1.37
N TYR A 26 -38.47 -13.78 -0.18
CA TYR A 26 -39.84 -14.11 0.26
C TYR A 26 -40.66 -12.84 0.51
N GLU A 27 -40.26 -11.69 -0.03
CA GLU A 27 -40.98 -10.43 0.02
C GLU A 27 -42.34 -10.56 -0.71
N GLY A 28 -43.42 -10.10 -0.09
CA GLY A 28 -44.78 -10.17 -0.63
C GLY A 28 -45.54 -11.46 -0.37
N LEU A 29 -44.97 -12.46 0.29
CA LEU A 29 -45.71 -13.62 0.74
C LEU A 29 -46.50 -13.29 2.01
N GLU A 30 -47.84 -13.24 1.86
CA GLU A 30 -48.75 -13.05 2.99
C GLU A 30 -48.86 -14.31 3.85
N HIS A 31 -48.85 -14.11 5.16
CA HIS A 31 -49.14 -15.16 6.15
C HIS A 31 -50.18 -14.69 7.18
N HIS A 32 -50.86 -15.64 7.78
CA HIS A 32 -51.88 -15.36 8.81
C HIS A 32 -51.48 -15.84 10.21
N TYR A 33 -50.19 -16.17 10.39
CA TYR A 33 -49.67 -16.67 11.66
C TYR A 33 -49.53 -15.52 12.66
N GLN A 34 -50.02 -15.73 13.87
CA GLN A 34 -49.78 -14.86 15.00
C GLN A 34 -48.44 -15.23 15.63
N VAL A 35 -47.55 -14.25 15.74
CA VAL A 35 -46.19 -14.43 16.26
C VAL A 35 -46.13 -13.92 17.70
N GLY A 36 -45.47 -14.70 18.55
CA GLY A 36 -45.22 -14.38 19.96
C GLY A 36 -43.77 -13.85 20.17
N ASP A 37 -43.00 -14.56 20.99
CA ASP A 37 -41.67 -14.17 21.36
C ASP A 37 -40.67 -14.34 20.21
N VAL A 38 -39.73 -13.40 20.13
CA VAL A 38 -38.64 -13.39 19.10
C VAL A 38 -37.31 -13.39 19.82
N ILE A 39 -36.48 -14.38 19.52
CA ILE A 39 -35.08 -14.48 19.95
C ILE A 39 -34.20 -14.13 18.75
N PRO A 40 -33.49 -12.97 18.76
CA PRO A 40 -32.61 -12.58 17.66
C PRO A 40 -31.47 -13.58 17.46
N PHE A 41 -30.95 -13.65 16.24
CA PHE A 41 -29.73 -14.43 15.95
C PHE A 41 -28.56 -13.92 16.80
N SER A 42 -27.71 -14.83 17.25
CA SER A 42 -26.45 -14.54 17.92
C SER A 42 -25.33 -15.34 17.26
N SER A 43 -24.18 -14.68 17.02
CA SER A 43 -22.99 -15.33 16.47
C SER A 43 -22.44 -16.46 17.35
N ASP A 44 -22.64 -16.37 18.66
CA ASP A 44 -22.21 -17.42 19.61
C ASP A 44 -23.13 -18.64 19.56
N ARG A 45 -24.45 -18.40 19.48
CA ARG A 45 -25.43 -19.47 19.38
C ARG A 45 -25.60 -20.00 17.96
N LYS A 46 -25.32 -19.19 16.95
CA LYS A 46 -25.49 -19.45 15.51
C LYS A 46 -26.94 -19.83 15.11
N TRP A 47 -27.92 -19.42 15.89
CA TRP A 47 -29.33 -19.56 15.60
C TRP A 47 -30.15 -18.42 16.22
N GLY A 48 -31.32 -18.18 15.64
CA GLY A 48 -32.41 -17.37 16.18
C GLY A 48 -33.72 -18.13 16.20
N ALA A 49 -34.75 -17.65 16.92
CA ALA A 49 -36.04 -18.30 17.03
C ALA A 49 -37.20 -17.31 17.01
N VAL A 50 -38.34 -17.78 16.51
CA VAL A 50 -39.61 -17.05 16.48
C VAL A 50 -40.74 -18.00 16.92
N SER A 51 -41.43 -17.65 17.99
CA SER A 51 -42.59 -18.40 18.48
C SER A 51 -43.82 -18.07 17.63
N VAL A 52 -44.54 -19.10 17.18
CA VAL A 52 -45.78 -18.97 16.39
C VAL A 52 -46.91 -19.59 17.19
N ASN A 53 -47.93 -18.78 17.51
CA ASN A 53 -49.04 -19.22 18.30
C ASN A 53 -49.72 -20.46 17.66
N GLU A 54 -50.08 -21.43 18.49
CA GLU A 54 -50.72 -22.71 18.10
C GLU A 54 -49.86 -23.66 17.27
N LEU A 55 -48.66 -23.21 16.81
CA LEU A 55 -47.79 -24.03 15.97
C LEU A 55 -46.50 -24.47 16.70
N GLY A 56 -46.02 -23.70 17.70
CA GLY A 56 -44.73 -23.92 18.37
C GLY A 56 -43.69 -22.90 17.97
N THR A 57 -42.41 -23.26 18.04
CA THR A 57 -41.27 -22.35 17.80
C THR A 57 -40.51 -22.73 16.53
N LEU A 58 -40.29 -21.73 15.68
CA LEU A 58 -39.43 -21.84 14.49
C LEU A 58 -38.00 -21.40 14.82
N PHE A 59 -37.05 -22.14 14.37
CA PHE A 59 -35.61 -21.86 14.51
C PHE A 59 -34.98 -21.68 13.14
N LEU A 60 -34.12 -20.71 12.99
CA LEU A 60 -33.29 -20.53 11.80
C LEU A 60 -31.82 -20.40 12.22
N GLY A 61 -30.97 -21.28 11.71
CA GLY A 61 -29.57 -21.27 12.11
C GLY A 61 -28.70 -22.28 11.41
N ALA A 62 -27.45 -22.39 11.91
CA ALA A 62 -26.45 -23.28 11.37
C ALA A 62 -26.84 -24.76 11.62
N PRO A 63 -26.63 -25.64 10.62
CA PRO A 63 -26.96 -27.07 10.74
C PRO A 63 -26.36 -27.74 11.97
N GLU A 64 -25.10 -27.48 12.23
CA GLU A 64 -24.34 -28.08 13.34
C GLU A 64 -24.88 -27.70 14.73
N MET A 65 -25.70 -26.67 14.84
CA MET A 65 -26.29 -26.22 16.09
C MET A 65 -27.72 -26.73 16.25
N LEU A 66 -28.48 -26.88 15.17
CA LEU A 66 -29.89 -27.23 15.19
C LEU A 66 -30.13 -28.72 15.03
N LEU A 67 -29.15 -29.47 14.47
CA LEU A 67 -29.30 -30.88 14.16
C LEU A 67 -28.29 -31.72 14.94
N LYS A 68 -28.69 -32.93 15.35
CA LYS A 68 -27.80 -33.90 16.00
C LYS A 68 -26.84 -34.56 15.01
N GLU A 69 -27.32 -34.77 13.78
CA GLU A 69 -26.49 -35.31 12.66
C GLU A 69 -26.82 -34.50 11.41
N ASN A 70 -25.78 -34.18 10.62
CA ASN A 70 -25.94 -33.45 9.38
C ASN A 70 -26.53 -34.38 8.29
N PRO A 71 -27.66 -34.03 7.68
CA PRO A 71 -28.13 -34.73 6.51
C PRO A 71 -27.12 -34.64 5.34
N LYS A 72 -27.01 -35.68 4.53
CA LYS A 72 -26.14 -35.67 3.32
C LYS A 72 -26.36 -34.47 2.41
N ALA A 73 -27.59 -33.94 2.40
CA ALA A 73 -27.93 -32.74 1.63
C ALA A 73 -27.18 -31.50 2.10
N VAL A 74 -26.90 -31.35 3.40
CA VAL A 74 -26.07 -30.27 3.97
C VAL A 74 -24.66 -30.39 3.45
N ASP A 75 -24.04 -31.57 3.55
CA ASP A 75 -22.67 -31.81 3.07
C ASP A 75 -22.55 -31.52 1.56
N GLN A 76 -23.55 -31.94 0.78
CA GLN A 76 -23.60 -31.70 -0.65
C GLN A 76 -23.75 -30.22 -1.00
N ALA A 77 -24.55 -29.46 -0.28
CA ALA A 77 -24.73 -28.03 -0.49
C ALA A 77 -23.46 -27.24 -0.07
N GLN A 78 -22.87 -27.61 1.05
CA GLN A 78 -21.56 -27.06 1.48
C GLN A 78 -20.45 -27.40 0.49
N ALA A 79 -20.43 -28.61 -0.06
CA ALA A 79 -19.48 -29.02 -1.11
C ALA A 79 -19.65 -28.19 -2.42
N ARG A 80 -20.82 -27.60 -2.68
CA ARG A 80 -21.02 -26.64 -3.80
C ARG A 80 -20.56 -25.22 -3.47
N GLY A 81 -20.11 -24.96 -2.23
CA GLY A 81 -19.67 -23.63 -1.80
C GLY A 81 -20.82 -22.75 -1.27
N SER A 82 -22.00 -23.33 -1.07
CA SER A 82 -23.15 -22.58 -0.57
C SER A 82 -23.15 -22.49 0.94
N ARG A 83 -23.59 -21.34 1.47
CA ARG A 83 -23.93 -21.20 2.88
C ARG A 83 -25.24 -21.90 3.15
N VAL A 84 -25.25 -22.80 4.13
CA VAL A 84 -26.42 -23.61 4.46
C VAL A 84 -27.00 -23.17 5.79
N LEU A 85 -28.31 -22.90 5.80
CA LEU A 85 -29.10 -22.71 7.02
C LEU A 85 -30.20 -23.76 7.07
N ILE A 86 -30.64 -24.10 8.27
CA ILE A 86 -31.78 -24.96 8.51
C ILE A 86 -32.91 -24.12 9.10
N LEU A 87 -34.08 -24.21 8.50
CA LEU A 87 -35.34 -23.89 9.19
C LEU A 87 -35.80 -25.13 9.93
N ALA A 88 -35.88 -25.04 11.23
CA ALA A 88 -36.33 -26.12 12.11
C ALA A 88 -37.53 -25.67 12.92
N TRP A 89 -38.19 -26.63 13.50
CA TRP A 89 -39.39 -26.44 14.31
C TRP A 89 -39.36 -27.31 15.58
N SER A 90 -39.95 -26.80 16.64
CA SER A 90 -40.23 -27.54 17.86
C SER A 90 -41.61 -27.18 18.39
N GLN A 91 -42.30 -28.14 18.98
CA GLN A 91 -43.56 -27.87 19.69
C GLN A 91 -43.30 -27.12 21.01
N SER A 92 -42.13 -27.35 21.59
CA SER A 92 -41.68 -26.72 22.82
C SER A 92 -41.15 -25.31 22.57
N GLY A 93 -41.35 -24.40 23.54
CA GLY A 93 -40.71 -23.07 23.54
C GLY A 93 -39.22 -23.13 23.88
N VAL A 94 -38.50 -22.07 23.57
CA VAL A 94 -37.11 -21.88 24.05
C VAL A 94 -37.16 -21.43 25.51
N ASP A 95 -36.31 -22.01 26.33
CA ASP A 95 -36.05 -21.47 27.66
C ASP A 95 -35.31 -20.14 27.52
N THR A 96 -35.99 -19.03 27.80
CA THR A 96 -35.45 -17.67 27.62
C THR A 96 -34.39 -17.29 28.67
N GLU A 97 -34.28 -18.03 29.78
CA GLU A 97 -33.25 -17.81 30.80
C GLU A 97 -31.94 -18.46 30.42
N THR A 98 -31.99 -19.69 29.95
CA THR A 98 -30.77 -20.48 29.61
C THR A 98 -30.42 -20.41 28.12
N MET A 99 -31.34 -19.96 27.27
CA MET A 99 -31.18 -19.92 25.80
C MET A 99 -30.81 -21.29 25.21
N THR A 100 -31.35 -22.38 25.80
CA THR A 100 -31.08 -23.75 25.35
C THR A 100 -32.11 -24.21 24.34
N LEU A 101 -31.66 -25.03 23.37
CA LEU A 101 -32.52 -25.64 22.37
C LEU A 101 -33.39 -26.74 23.00
N PRO A 102 -34.65 -26.84 22.62
CA PRO A 102 -35.48 -27.98 22.98
C PRO A 102 -34.97 -29.31 22.41
N ASN A 103 -35.28 -30.41 23.08
CA ASN A 103 -34.83 -31.75 22.62
C ASN A 103 -35.61 -32.26 21.41
N ASP A 104 -36.73 -31.67 21.09
CA ASP A 104 -37.69 -32.02 20.03
C ASP A 104 -37.57 -31.15 18.78
N VAL A 105 -36.40 -30.55 18.56
CA VAL A 105 -36.15 -29.74 17.35
C VAL A 105 -36.05 -30.66 16.12
N GLU A 106 -36.95 -30.41 15.14
CA GLU A 106 -37.00 -31.14 13.88
C GLU A 106 -36.70 -30.21 12.68
N ALA A 107 -35.88 -30.68 11.73
CA ALA A 107 -35.60 -29.92 10.51
C ALA A 107 -36.83 -29.89 9.59
N LEU A 108 -37.26 -28.71 9.18
CA LEU A 108 -38.32 -28.53 8.20
C LEU A 108 -37.79 -28.41 6.78
N THR A 109 -36.74 -27.63 6.59
CA THR A 109 -36.14 -27.43 5.27
C THR A 109 -34.72 -26.87 5.38
N LEU A 110 -33.97 -27.10 4.32
CA LEU A 110 -32.63 -26.56 4.09
C LEU A 110 -32.75 -25.31 3.21
N LEU A 111 -32.07 -24.25 3.60
CA LEU A 111 -31.89 -23.01 2.84
C LEU A 111 -30.46 -22.98 2.33
N GLU A 112 -30.32 -23.03 1.01
CA GLU A 112 -29.03 -22.91 0.36
C GLU A 112 -28.88 -21.49 -0.17
N ILE A 113 -27.89 -20.76 0.35
CA ILE A 113 -27.62 -19.38 -0.01
C ILE A 113 -26.27 -19.38 -0.74
N ALA A 114 -26.31 -19.02 -2.02
CA ALA A 114 -25.11 -18.84 -2.82
C ALA A 114 -24.83 -17.35 -2.97
N ASP A 115 -23.65 -16.92 -2.60
CA ASP A 115 -23.16 -15.59 -2.94
C ASP A 115 -22.61 -15.64 -4.37
N PRO A 116 -23.15 -14.85 -5.31
CA PRO A 116 -22.58 -14.80 -6.66
C PRO A 116 -21.16 -14.28 -6.61
N ILE A 117 -20.26 -15.02 -7.23
CA ILE A 117 -18.88 -14.57 -7.39
C ILE A 117 -18.89 -13.38 -8.35
N ARG A 118 -18.16 -12.34 -8.03
CA ARG A 118 -18.01 -11.15 -8.88
C ARG A 118 -17.34 -11.56 -10.20
N GLU A 119 -17.84 -11.05 -11.32
CA GLU A 119 -17.34 -11.39 -12.65
C GLU A 119 -15.86 -11.03 -12.85
N ASP A 120 -15.39 -9.98 -12.19
CA ASP A 120 -14.02 -9.45 -12.23
C ASP A 120 -13.03 -10.14 -11.26
N ALA A 121 -13.52 -11.04 -10.38
CA ALA A 121 -12.69 -11.65 -9.36
C ALA A 121 -11.52 -12.46 -9.95
N ALA A 122 -11.77 -13.27 -10.97
CA ALA A 122 -10.74 -14.13 -11.57
C ALA A 122 -9.63 -13.29 -12.25
N GLU A 123 -10.01 -12.22 -12.97
CA GLU A 123 -9.05 -11.32 -13.62
C GLU A 123 -8.19 -10.58 -12.60
N THR A 124 -8.82 -10.09 -11.52
CA THR A 124 -8.11 -9.39 -10.44
C THR A 124 -7.11 -10.31 -9.71
N LEU A 125 -7.51 -11.54 -9.38
CA LEU A 125 -6.63 -12.52 -8.73
C LEU A 125 -5.43 -12.88 -9.61
N GLU A 126 -5.65 -13.11 -10.90
CA GLU A 126 -4.57 -13.42 -11.85
C GLU A 126 -3.63 -12.23 -12.05
N TYR A 127 -4.16 -11.01 -12.13
CA TYR A 127 -3.34 -9.80 -12.18
C TYR A 127 -2.42 -9.69 -10.96
N LEU A 128 -2.96 -9.81 -9.75
CA LEU A 128 -2.18 -9.72 -8.52
C LEU A 128 -1.09 -10.78 -8.47
N ARG A 129 -1.41 -12.01 -8.89
CA ARG A 129 -0.44 -13.10 -8.99
C ARG A 129 0.67 -12.82 -10.01
N SER A 130 0.32 -12.25 -11.19
CA SER A 130 1.29 -11.87 -12.22
C SER A 130 2.25 -10.77 -11.76
N GLU A 131 1.86 -10.03 -10.71
CA GLU A 131 2.63 -8.97 -10.08
C GLU A 131 3.41 -9.42 -8.83
N ASP A 132 3.64 -10.74 -8.68
CA ASP A 132 4.35 -11.39 -7.55
C ASP A 132 3.69 -11.14 -6.18
N VAL A 133 2.37 -10.96 -6.14
CA VAL A 133 1.61 -10.86 -4.88
C VAL A 133 1.16 -12.24 -4.47
N THR A 134 1.61 -12.70 -3.31
CA THR A 134 1.13 -13.95 -2.68
C THR A 134 -0.24 -13.68 -2.04
N LEU A 135 -1.25 -14.38 -2.51
CA LEU A 135 -2.62 -14.22 -2.05
C LEU A 135 -2.95 -15.26 -0.97
N LYS A 136 -3.59 -14.82 0.11
CA LYS A 136 -4.08 -15.69 1.18
C LYS A 136 -5.53 -15.34 1.51
N ILE A 137 -6.36 -16.35 1.75
CA ILE A 137 -7.77 -16.18 2.13
C ILE A 137 -7.91 -16.55 3.61
N ILE A 138 -8.42 -15.62 4.40
CA ILE A 138 -8.62 -15.78 5.85
C ILE A 138 -10.10 -15.58 6.15
N SER A 139 -10.81 -16.65 6.50
CA SER A 139 -12.26 -16.63 6.71
C SER A 139 -12.68 -17.27 8.03
N GLY A 140 -13.78 -16.78 8.61
CA GLY A 140 -14.46 -17.43 9.73
C GLY A 140 -15.28 -18.65 9.32
N ASP A 141 -15.52 -18.84 8.02
CA ASP A 141 -16.35 -19.94 7.47
C ASP A 141 -15.59 -21.26 7.39
N ASN A 142 -16.32 -22.33 7.10
CA ASN A 142 -15.74 -23.67 6.92
C ASN A 142 -14.69 -23.68 5.79
N PRO A 143 -13.47 -24.21 6.02
CA PRO A 143 -12.38 -24.17 5.04
C PRO A 143 -12.72 -24.89 3.73
N VAL A 144 -13.52 -25.95 3.76
CA VAL A 144 -13.96 -26.66 2.54
C VAL A 144 -14.87 -25.78 1.71
N THR A 145 -15.83 -25.08 2.33
CA THR A 145 -16.69 -24.11 1.65
C THR A 145 -15.88 -22.98 1.03
N VAL A 146 -14.94 -22.40 1.79
CA VAL A 146 -14.06 -21.33 1.31
C VAL A 146 -13.20 -21.80 0.13
N SER A 147 -12.64 -23.01 0.21
CA SER A 147 -11.85 -23.62 -0.89
C SER A 147 -12.69 -23.77 -2.18
N HIS A 148 -13.95 -24.21 -2.06
CA HIS A 148 -14.84 -24.34 -3.22
C HIS A 148 -15.17 -23.00 -3.86
N ILE A 149 -15.47 -21.97 -3.04
CA ILE A 149 -15.72 -20.60 -3.52
C ILE A 149 -14.45 -20.05 -4.18
N ALA A 150 -13.30 -20.22 -3.55
CA ALA A 150 -12.00 -19.79 -4.08
C ALA A 150 -11.70 -20.43 -5.45
N ARG A 151 -11.97 -21.73 -5.60
CA ARG A 151 -11.85 -22.43 -6.90
C ARG A 151 -12.74 -21.82 -7.97
N GLN A 152 -14.00 -21.53 -7.64
CA GLN A 152 -14.96 -20.93 -8.57
C GLN A 152 -14.54 -19.50 -8.96
N ALA A 153 -13.91 -18.76 -8.02
CA ALA A 153 -13.35 -17.44 -8.26
C ALA A 153 -12.02 -17.45 -9.04
N GLY A 154 -11.49 -18.62 -9.42
CA GLY A 154 -10.22 -18.71 -10.14
C GLY A 154 -8.96 -18.66 -9.27
N PHE A 155 -9.09 -18.79 -7.94
CA PHE A 155 -7.94 -18.81 -7.02
C PHE A 155 -7.12 -20.11 -7.22
N ALA A 156 -5.85 -19.96 -7.60
CA ALA A 156 -5.01 -21.10 -8.01
C ALA A 156 -4.75 -22.10 -6.90
N ASP A 157 -4.47 -21.61 -5.69
CA ASP A 157 -4.01 -22.42 -4.55
C ASP A 157 -5.16 -22.89 -3.65
N TYR A 158 -6.37 -23.07 -4.23
CA TYR A 158 -7.59 -23.42 -3.51
C TYR A 158 -7.51 -24.77 -2.75
N GLN A 159 -6.58 -25.65 -3.11
CA GLN A 159 -6.40 -26.96 -2.44
C GLN A 159 -5.58 -26.86 -1.14
N SER A 160 -4.83 -25.77 -0.95
CA SER A 160 -4.02 -25.53 0.25
C SER A 160 -4.88 -24.84 1.30
N TYR A 161 -5.61 -25.62 2.11
CA TYR A 161 -6.47 -25.08 3.16
C TYR A 161 -6.33 -25.83 4.49
N ILE A 162 -6.56 -25.10 5.60
CA ILE A 162 -6.60 -25.66 6.96
C ILE A 162 -7.82 -25.19 7.73
N ASP A 163 -8.20 -25.99 8.75
CA ASP A 163 -9.24 -25.68 9.73
C ASP A 163 -8.58 -25.16 11.01
N CYS A 164 -8.59 -23.83 11.20
CA CYS A 164 -7.92 -23.16 12.31
C CYS A 164 -8.56 -23.44 13.68
N SER A 165 -9.76 -24.02 13.72
CA SER A 165 -10.36 -24.48 14.99
C SER A 165 -9.69 -25.73 15.56
N LYS A 166 -8.81 -26.40 14.80
CA LYS A 166 -8.18 -27.67 15.14
C LYS A 166 -6.67 -27.60 15.34
N VAL A 167 -6.08 -26.41 15.16
CA VAL A 167 -4.63 -26.19 15.28
C VAL A 167 -4.34 -25.21 16.41
N SER A 168 -3.20 -25.39 17.07
CA SER A 168 -2.70 -24.44 18.06
C SER A 168 -2.15 -23.17 17.41
N ASP A 169 -1.90 -22.14 18.20
CA ASP A 169 -1.31 -20.90 17.71
C ASP A 169 0.11 -21.13 17.15
N GLU A 170 0.92 -21.98 17.79
CA GLU A 170 2.27 -22.34 17.33
C GLU A 170 2.25 -23.13 16.00
N GLU A 171 1.28 -24.03 15.84
CA GLU A 171 1.08 -24.75 14.58
C GLU A 171 0.62 -23.81 13.47
N LEU A 172 -0.24 -22.84 13.80
CA LEU A 172 -0.72 -21.83 12.87
C LEU A 172 0.42 -20.94 12.37
N GLU A 173 1.32 -20.50 13.26
CA GLU A 173 2.51 -19.74 12.91
C GLU A 173 3.41 -20.51 11.94
N ALA A 174 3.66 -21.81 12.21
CA ALA A 174 4.48 -22.65 11.34
C ALA A 174 3.88 -22.85 9.94
N LEU A 175 2.55 -22.84 9.82
CA LEU A 175 1.82 -23.06 8.57
C LEU A 175 1.48 -21.76 7.82
N ALA A 176 1.78 -20.59 8.40
CA ALA A 176 1.36 -19.30 7.87
C ALA A 176 1.89 -19.03 6.45
N GLU A 177 3.09 -19.49 6.11
CA GLU A 177 3.68 -19.25 4.78
C GLU A 177 3.13 -20.23 3.72
N ASP A 178 3.03 -21.51 4.06
CA ASP A 178 2.74 -22.58 3.09
C ASP A 178 1.24 -22.76 2.83
N THR A 179 0.37 -22.25 3.71
CA THR A 179 -1.08 -22.37 3.57
C THR A 179 -1.67 -21.16 2.85
N ALA A 180 -2.54 -21.43 1.89
CA ALA A 180 -3.21 -20.39 1.11
C ALA A 180 -4.59 -19.99 1.67
N ILE A 181 -5.33 -20.93 2.28
CA ILE A 181 -6.68 -20.70 2.79
C ILE A 181 -6.78 -21.13 4.25
N PHE A 182 -7.20 -20.19 5.08
CA PHE A 182 -7.43 -20.38 6.51
C PHE A 182 -8.93 -20.28 6.79
N GLY A 183 -9.55 -21.38 7.25
CA GLY A 183 -10.97 -21.42 7.60
C GLY A 183 -11.21 -21.50 9.10
N ARG A 184 -12.39 -21.07 9.56
CA ARG A 184 -12.79 -21.01 10.99
C ARG A 184 -11.81 -20.23 11.86
N VAL A 185 -11.25 -19.16 11.30
CA VAL A 185 -10.25 -18.32 11.95
C VAL A 185 -10.92 -17.37 12.95
N SER A 186 -10.42 -17.37 14.18
CA SER A 186 -10.83 -16.39 15.20
C SER A 186 -10.19 -15.01 14.93
N PRO A 187 -10.74 -13.90 15.48
CA PRO A 187 -10.12 -12.58 15.35
C PRO A 187 -8.68 -12.52 15.87
N HIS A 188 -8.37 -13.26 16.93
CA HIS A 188 -7.01 -13.38 17.47
C HIS A 188 -6.07 -14.07 16.47
N GLN A 189 -6.51 -15.20 15.90
CA GLN A 189 -5.70 -15.94 14.92
C GLN A 189 -5.51 -15.14 13.61
N LYS A 190 -6.48 -14.32 13.17
CA LYS A 190 -6.30 -13.40 12.05
C LYS A 190 -5.13 -12.43 12.30
N LYS A 191 -5.10 -11.84 13.50
CA LYS A 191 -3.99 -10.98 13.91
C LYS A 191 -2.66 -11.73 13.93
N LEU A 192 -2.62 -12.93 14.52
CA LEU A 192 -1.42 -13.76 14.64
C LEU A 192 -0.82 -14.09 13.26
N LEU A 193 -1.66 -14.46 12.30
CA LEU A 193 -1.21 -14.72 10.91
C LEU A 193 -0.51 -13.50 10.30
N ILE A 194 -1.07 -12.31 10.44
CA ILE A 194 -0.45 -11.09 9.90
C ILE A 194 0.87 -10.80 10.63
N GLN A 195 0.92 -10.94 11.96
CA GLN A 195 2.14 -10.75 12.75
C GLN A 195 3.24 -11.71 12.32
N THR A 196 2.91 -12.98 12.12
CA THR A 196 3.86 -14.00 11.68
C THR A 196 4.43 -13.69 10.31
N LEU A 197 3.58 -13.33 9.34
CA LEU A 197 4.04 -12.96 8.00
C LEU A 197 4.95 -11.73 8.03
N ASN A 198 4.62 -10.71 8.83
CA ASN A 198 5.45 -9.52 9.01
C ASN A 198 6.79 -9.86 9.68
N ALA A 199 6.79 -10.71 10.72
CA ALA A 199 8.00 -11.16 11.40
C ALA A 199 8.94 -11.95 10.47
N ASN A 200 8.39 -12.68 9.51
CA ASN A 200 9.14 -13.41 8.48
C ASN A 200 9.65 -12.50 7.34
N GLY A 201 9.41 -11.18 7.42
CA GLY A 201 9.95 -10.19 6.50
C GLY A 201 9.09 -9.92 5.26
N HIS A 202 7.85 -10.39 5.27
CA HIS A 202 6.87 -10.02 4.25
C HIS A 202 6.26 -8.64 4.54
N THR A 203 5.85 -7.95 3.49
CA THR A 203 5.01 -6.75 3.58
C THR A 203 3.57 -7.17 3.34
N THR A 204 2.70 -6.94 4.31
CA THR A 204 1.33 -7.44 4.27
C THR A 204 0.31 -6.35 3.94
N ALA A 205 -0.66 -6.71 3.08
CA ALA A 205 -1.89 -5.96 2.91
C ALA A 205 -3.08 -6.80 3.38
N MET A 206 -3.93 -6.25 4.23
CA MET A 206 -5.13 -6.93 4.73
C MET A 206 -6.38 -6.22 4.22
N THR A 207 -7.27 -7.00 3.59
CA THR A 207 -8.58 -6.52 3.18
C THR A 207 -9.65 -7.16 4.08
N GLY A 208 -10.54 -6.35 4.65
CA GLY A 208 -11.62 -6.83 5.50
C GLY A 208 -12.68 -5.74 5.69
N ASP A 209 -13.91 -6.15 6.02
CA ASP A 209 -15.08 -5.26 6.15
C ASP A 209 -15.76 -5.35 7.53
N GLY A 210 -15.47 -6.38 8.30
CA GLY A 210 -16.11 -6.69 9.57
C GLY A 210 -15.33 -6.25 10.81
N VAL A 211 -16.04 -6.06 11.92
CA VAL A 211 -15.44 -5.76 13.23
C VAL A 211 -14.42 -6.83 13.65
N ASN A 212 -14.62 -8.08 13.24
CA ASN A 212 -13.74 -9.21 13.52
C ASN A 212 -12.35 -9.08 12.84
N ASP A 213 -12.21 -8.19 11.86
CA ASP A 213 -10.97 -7.95 11.11
C ASP A 213 -10.12 -6.81 11.71
N ILE A 214 -10.68 -6.04 12.65
CA ILE A 214 -10.02 -4.84 13.23
C ILE A 214 -8.60 -5.14 13.73
N LEU A 215 -8.42 -6.26 14.43
CA LEU A 215 -7.12 -6.62 14.99
C LEU A 215 -6.09 -6.92 13.90
N ALA A 216 -6.48 -7.64 12.85
CA ALA A 216 -5.63 -7.97 11.71
C ALA A 216 -5.36 -6.74 10.83
N LEU A 217 -6.38 -5.91 10.59
CA LEU A 217 -6.24 -4.65 9.84
C LEU A 217 -5.25 -3.68 10.49
N ARG A 218 -5.22 -3.61 11.82
CA ARG A 218 -4.25 -2.77 12.55
C ARG A 218 -2.81 -3.29 12.49
N GLU A 219 -2.66 -4.59 12.34
CA GLU A 219 -1.35 -5.25 12.33
C GLU A 219 -0.71 -5.25 10.95
N ALA A 220 -1.52 -5.18 9.89
CA ALA A 220 -1.05 -5.16 8.51
C ALA A 220 -0.32 -3.86 8.18
N ASP A 221 0.69 -3.93 7.31
CA ASP A 221 1.40 -2.75 6.79
C ASP A 221 0.48 -1.86 5.96
N CYS A 222 -0.50 -2.45 5.28
CA CYS A 222 -1.54 -1.73 4.54
C CYS A 222 -2.91 -2.37 4.81
N SER A 223 -3.82 -1.60 5.38
CA SER A 223 -5.21 -2.01 5.61
C SER A 223 -6.15 -1.39 4.58
N ILE A 224 -6.95 -2.23 3.93
CA ILE A 224 -7.90 -1.84 2.89
C ILE A 224 -9.29 -2.28 3.33
N VAL A 225 -10.26 -1.37 3.31
CA VAL A 225 -11.64 -1.68 3.69
C VAL A 225 -12.62 -1.19 2.64
N MET A 226 -13.80 -1.80 2.61
CA MET A 226 -14.90 -1.40 1.74
C MET A 226 -15.70 -0.26 2.38
N ALA A 227 -16.22 0.68 1.58
CA ALA A 227 -17.03 1.80 2.09
C ALA A 227 -18.32 1.33 2.76
N GLU A 228 -18.86 0.20 2.33
CA GLU A 228 -20.05 -0.44 2.92
C GLU A 228 -19.74 -1.21 4.21
N GLY A 229 -18.47 -1.43 4.55
CA GLY A 229 -18.03 -2.11 5.76
C GLY A 229 -18.35 -1.35 7.04
N ASP A 230 -18.03 -1.97 8.17
CA ASP A 230 -18.31 -1.40 9.50
C ASP A 230 -17.62 -0.03 9.67
N PRO A 231 -18.29 0.97 10.26
CA PRO A 231 -17.69 2.28 10.52
C PRO A 231 -16.40 2.24 11.34
N ALA A 232 -16.25 1.28 12.25
CA ALA A 232 -15.05 1.14 13.06
C ALA A 232 -13.84 0.66 12.23
N THR A 233 -14.04 -0.22 11.25
CA THR A 233 -12.97 -0.65 10.34
C THR A 233 -12.51 0.49 9.44
N ARG A 234 -13.44 1.32 8.95
CA ARG A 234 -13.12 2.49 8.11
C ARG A 234 -12.26 3.53 8.82
N GLN A 235 -12.44 3.71 10.13
CA GLN A 235 -11.66 4.67 10.90
C GLN A 235 -10.20 4.28 11.10
N ILE A 236 -9.88 3.00 11.02
CA ILE A 236 -8.52 2.48 11.25
C ILE A 236 -7.79 2.11 9.96
N ALA A 237 -8.49 2.07 8.84
CA ALA A 237 -7.94 1.67 7.56
C ALA A 237 -7.00 2.73 6.96
N ASN A 238 -5.96 2.27 6.26
CA ASN A 238 -5.10 3.14 5.45
C ASN A 238 -5.81 3.56 4.15
N LEU A 239 -6.65 2.67 3.59
CA LEU A 239 -7.38 2.89 2.35
C LEU A 239 -8.85 2.45 2.50
N VAL A 240 -9.74 3.22 1.90
CA VAL A 240 -11.18 2.89 1.82
C VAL A 240 -11.58 2.86 0.35
N LEU A 241 -12.07 1.69 -0.12
CA LEU A 241 -12.60 1.54 -1.48
C LEU A 241 -14.03 2.09 -1.50
N MET A 242 -14.22 3.26 -2.12
CA MET A 242 -15.50 3.97 -2.10
C MET A 242 -16.61 3.24 -2.85
N ASP A 243 -16.26 2.58 -3.96
CA ASP A 243 -17.20 1.81 -4.77
C ASP A 243 -17.32 0.35 -4.30
N SER A 244 -16.60 -0.02 -3.23
CA SER A 244 -16.57 -1.37 -2.65
C SER A 244 -16.24 -2.46 -3.68
N GLU A 245 -15.44 -2.14 -4.70
CA GLU A 245 -15.10 -3.05 -5.79
C GLU A 245 -13.68 -3.60 -5.66
N PHE A 246 -13.57 -4.92 -5.65
CA PHE A 246 -12.28 -5.63 -5.55
C PHE A 246 -11.38 -5.38 -6.77
N LYS A 247 -11.96 -5.11 -7.93
CA LYS A 247 -11.26 -4.79 -9.18
C LYS A 247 -10.39 -3.52 -9.10
N ASP A 248 -10.59 -2.66 -8.07
CA ASP A 248 -9.82 -1.42 -7.92
C ASP A 248 -8.45 -1.66 -7.27
N ILE A 249 -8.23 -2.82 -6.65
CA ILE A 249 -6.94 -3.16 -6.01
C ILE A 249 -5.75 -3.15 -6.99
N PRO A 250 -5.85 -3.65 -8.22
CA PRO A 250 -4.82 -3.49 -9.24
C PRO A 250 -4.41 -2.04 -9.50
N GLU A 251 -5.37 -1.12 -9.55
CA GLU A 251 -5.09 0.30 -9.76
C GLU A 251 -4.35 0.93 -8.57
N ILE A 252 -4.71 0.53 -7.34
CA ILE A 252 -4.00 0.95 -6.12
C ILE A 252 -2.54 0.48 -6.16
N LEU A 253 -2.29 -0.78 -6.51
CA LEU A 253 -0.94 -1.31 -6.64
C LEU A 253 -0.14 -0.56 -7.72
N PHE A 254 -0.78 -0.28 -8.86
CA PHE A 254 -0.21 0.49 -9.95
C PHE A 254 0.18 1.91 -9.50
N GLU A 255 -0.74 2.64 -8.86
CA GLU A 255 -0.49 3.99 -8.37
C GLU A 255 0.56 4.01 -7.25
N GLY A 256 0.51 3.07 -6.33
CA GLY A 256 1.52 2.93 -5.27
C GLY A 256 2.93 2.73 -5.85
N ARG A 257 3.09 1.84 -6.82
CA ARG A 257 4.36 1.62 -7.52
C ARG A 257 4.82 2.86 -8.27
N ARG A 258 3.91 3.53 -8.98
CA ARG A 258 4.19 4.76 -9.72
C ARG A 258 4.75 5.84 -8.79
N VAL A 259 4.08 6.07 -7.67
CA VAL A 259 4.49 7.11 -6.70
C VAL A 259 5.84 6.77 -6.08
N VAL A 260 6.02 5.56 -5.55
CA VAL A 260 7.27 5.14 -4.90
C VAL A 260 8.44 5.17 -5.86
N ASN A 261 8.28 4.63 -7.07
CA ASN A 261 9.34 4.60 -8.08
C ASN A 261 9.71 6.00 -8.58
N ASN A 262 8.72 6.88 -8.78
CA ASN A 262 9.00 8.25 -9.20
C ASN A 262 9.70 9.04 -8.10
N ILE A 263 9.29 8.89 -6.83
CA ILE A 263 10.01 9.49 -5.70
C ILE A 263 11.44 8.94 -5.62
N ALA A 264 11.62 7.63 -5.74
CA ALA A 264 12.95 7.01 -5.73
C ALA A 264 13.85 7.53 -6.87
N HIS A 265 13.25 7.80 -8.02
CA HIS A 265 13.96 8.30 -9.20
C HIS A 265 14.45 9.75 -9.05
N ILE A 266 13.65 10.61 -8.43
CA ILE A 266 13.97 12.03 -8.25
C ILE A 266 14.71 12.34 -6.94
N ALA A 267 14.58 11.50 -5.92
CA ALA A 267 15.20 11.71 -4.59
C ALA A 267 16.72 11.98 -4.66
N PRO A 268 17.52 11.34 -5.55
CA PRO A 268 18.92 11.65 -5.68
C PRO A 268 19.20 13.12 -6.01
N ILE A 269 18.32 13.82 -6.75
CA ILE A 269 18.50 15.24 -7.11
C ILE A 269 18.45 16.10 -5.84
N PHE A 270 17.45 15.87 -4.97
CA PHE A 270 17.30 16.60 -3.71
C PHE A 270 18.44 16.31 -2.71
N LEU A 271 18.86 15.03 -2.65
CA LEU A 271 19.90 14.61 -1.72
C LEU A 271 21.29 15.20 -2.03
N ILE A 272 21.58 15.57 -3.28
CA ILE A 272 22.83 16.23 -3.66
C ILE A 272 23.04 17.48 -2.80
N LYS A 273 22.01 18.34 -2.72
CA LYS A 273 22.05 19.58 -1.93
C LYS A 273 22.31 19.31 -0.46
N THR A 274 21.59 18.34 0.12
CA THR A 274 21.77 17.96 1.52
C THR A 274 23.20 17.48 1.79
N VAL A 275 23.73 16.60 0.91
CA VAL A 275 25.07 16.04 1.09
C VAL A 275 26.16 17.10 0.93
N TYR A 276 26.15 17.92 -0.12
CA TYR A 276 27.21 18.93 -0.26
C TYR A 276 27.12 20.02 0.79
N SER A 277 25.92 20.44 1.21
CA SER A 277 25.77 21.44 2.26
C SER A 277 26.30 20.93 3.60
N PHE A 278 26.01 19.66 3.93
CA PHE A 278 26.56 19.04 5.13
C PHE A 278 28.10 18.95 5.09
N LEU A 279 28.67 18.47 3.98
CA LEU A 279 30.11 18.34 3.83
C LEU A 279 30.83 19.69 3.85
N LEU A 280 30.33 20.69 3.11
CA LEU A 280 30.90 22.04 3.13
C LEU A 280 30.78 22.68 4.51
N GLY A 281 29.65 22.48 5.21
CA GLY A 281 29.47 22.95 6.58
C GLY A 281 30.53 22.38 7.54
N LEU A 282 30.78 21.06 7.46
CA LEU A 282 31.85 20.43 8.24
C LEU A 282 33.24 20.97 7.89
N ILE A 283 33.52 21.18 6.60
CA ILE A 283 34.79 21.72 6.14
C ILE A 283 34.96 23.17 6.62
N CYS A 284 33.91 24.00 6.55
CA CYS A 284 33.92 25.36 7.09
C CYS A 284 34.23 25.36 8.59
N ILE A 285 33.54 24.51 9.38
CA ILE A 285 33.83 24.38 10.82
C ILE A 285 35.28 23.94 11.06
N ALA A 286 35.74 22.92 10.32
CA ALA A 286 37.12 22.44 10.44
C ALA A 286 38.14 23.54 10.07
N SER A 287 37.88 24.35 9.05
CA SER A 287 38.74 25.48 8.68
C SER A 287 38.83 26.56 9.77
N ILE A 288 37.75 26.78 10.54
CA ILE A 288 37.71 27.71 11.66
C ILE A 288 38.49 27.14 12.88
N VAL A 289 38.30 25.84 13.18
CA VAL A 289 38.88 25.23 14.39
C VAL A 289 40.37 24.92 14.23
N PHE A 290 40.75 24.43 13.07
CA PHE A 290 42.12 23.88 12.80
C PHE A 290 42.93 24.71 11.81
N GLY A 291 42.28 25.61 11.05
CA GLY A 291 42.92 26.38 9.98
C GLY A 291 43.64 27.63 10.49
N LYS A 292 44.57 28.12 9.69
CA LYS A 292 45.09 29.49 9.82
C LYS A 292 44.11 30.45 9.14
N ALA A 293 44.12 31.72 9.53
CA ALA A 293 43.23 32.74 8.96
C ALA A 293 43.24 32.81 7.42
N GLU A 294 44.39 32.48 6.82
CA GLU A 294 44.57 32.44 5.37
C GLU A 294 43.75 31.35 4.64
N TYR A 295 43.39 30.25 5.35
CA TYR A 295 42.65 29.10 4.81
C TYR A 295 41.21 29.05 5.25
N LEU A 296 40.69 30.14 5.82
CA LEU A 296 39.32 30.20 6.29
C LEU A 296 38.34 30.09 5.13
N LEU A 297 37.62 28.98 5.05
CA LEU A 297 36.54 28.79 4.07
C LEU A 297 35.20 29.25 4.70
N VAL A 298 34.63 30.27 4.11
CA VAL A 298 33.24 30.67 4.40
C VAL A 298 32.30 29.89 3.48
N PHE A 299 31.13 29.53 3.97
CA PHE A 299 30.15 28.80 3.14
C PHE A 299 29.85 29.58 1.86
N PRO A 300 30.09 28.98 0.66
CA PRO A 300 30.22 29.73 -0.59
C PRO A 300 28.88 30.08 -1.25
N PHE A 301 27.75 29.76 -0.63
CA PHE A 301 26.44 29.99 -1.23
C PHE A 301 25.54 30.79 -0.30
N ILE A 302 24.83 31.76 -0.87
CA ILE A 302 23.75 32.49 -0.20
C ILE A 302 22.39 31.89 -0.56
N GLN A 303 21.38 32.13 0.28
CA GLN A 303 20.06 31.52 0.14
C GLN A 303 19.39 31.83 -1.23
N VAL A 304 19.55 33.04 -1.74
CA VAL A 304 18.97 33.43 -3.04
C VAL A 304 19.56 32.62 -4.20
N GLN A 305 20.88 32.37 -4.18
CA GLN A 305 21.56 31.52 -5.18
C GLN A 305 20.99 30.08 -5.16
N MET A 306 20.81 29.51 -3.97
CA MET A 306 20.26 28.17 -3.81
C MET A 306 18.79 28.08 -4.25
N THR A 307 18.01 29.12 -4.01
CA THR A 307 16.61 29.21 -4.44
C THR A 307 16.48 29.27 -5.96
N LEU A 308 17.31 30.09 -6.62
CA LEU A 308 17.31 30.23 -8.08
C LEU A 308 17.72 28.91 -8.77
N ALA A 309 18.82 28.32 -8.33
CA ALA A 309 19.24 27.01 -8.83
C ALA A 309 18.20 25.93 -8.54
N GLY A 310 17.59 25.97 -7.32
CA GLY A 310 16.52 25.06 -6.92
C GLY A 310 15.34 25.08 -7.87
N GLN A 311 14.90 26.25 -8.33
CA GLN A 311 13.75 26.37 -9.26
C GLN A 311 13.95 25.58 -10.56
N PHE A 312 15.13 25.63 -11.14
CA PHE A 312 15.44 25.01 -12.44
C PHE A 312 15.96 23.57 -12.34
N ILE A 313 16.35 23.12 -11.16
CA ILE A 313 16.98 21.81 -10.93
C ILE A 313 16.11 20.95 -10.01
N GLU A 314 15.80 21.43 -8.81
CA GLU A 314 15.11 20.65 -7.77
C GLU A 314 13.58 20.82 -7.83
N GLY A 315 13.05 21.91 -8.36
CA GLY A 315 11.64 22.25 -8.39
C GLY A 315 10.92 21.63 -9.59
N PHE A 316 10.90 22.37 -10.69
CA PHE A 316 10.05 22.05 -11.83
C PHE A 316 10.39 20.70 -12.52
N PRO A 317 11.67 20.36 -12.82
CA PRO A 317 11.95 19.10 -13.52
C PRO A 317 11.56 17.86 -12.72
N PRO A 318 11.93 17.71 -11.42
CA PRO A 318 11.46 16.60 -10.61
C PRO A 318 9.94 16.57 -10.48
N PHE A 319 9.27 17.71 -10.31
CA PHE A 319 7.81 17.77 -10.23
C PHE A 319 7.15 17.14 -11.47
N ILE A 320 7.61 17.49 -12.68
CA ILE A 320 7.07 16.89 -13.91
C ILE A 320 7.37 15.38 -13.98
N LEU A 321 8.57 14.96 -13.57
CA LEU A 321 8.95 13.53 -13.58
C LEU A 321 8.10 12.68 -12.63
N THR A 322 7.46 13.26 -11.59
CA THR A 322 6.56 12.49 -10.71
C THR A 322 5.29 12.01 -11.41
N PHE A 323 4.90 12.60 -12.52
CA PHE A 323 3.71 12.21 -13.28
C PHE A 323 3.99 11.10 -14.31
N GLU A 324 5.24 10.69 -14.47
CA GLU A 324 5.57 9.63 -15.41
C GLU A 324 5.05 8.26 -14.97
N ARG A 325 4.70 7.43 -15.95
CA ARG A 325 4.22 6.07 -15.73
C ARG A 325 5.40 5.13 -15.46
N ASN A 326 5.70 4.88 -14.20
CA ASN A 326 6.78 4.01 -13.75
C ASN A 326 6.25 2.93 -12.79
N ILE A 327 5.90 1.76 -13.35
CA ILE A 327 5.19 0.67 -12.69
C ILE A 327 6.07 -0.54 -12.34
N ARG A 328 7.38 -0.39 -12.38
CA ARG A 328 8.32 -1.48 -12.09
C ARG A 328 8.17 -1.97 -10.65
N PRO A 329 8.63 -3.18 -10.34
CA PRO A 329 8.78 -3.61 -8.97
C PRO A 329 9.61 -2.61 -8.18
N VAL A 330 9.17 -2.30 -6.94
CA VAL A 330 9.82 -1.31 -6.08
C VAL A 330 11.14 -1.84 -5.54
N GLU A 331 12.21 -1.04 -5.60
CA GLU A 331 13.50 -1.38 -5.02
C GLU A 331 13.44 -1.38 -3.47
N LYS A 332 13.85 -2.48 -2.83
CA LYS A 332 13.81 -2.65 -1.36
C LYS A 332 14.70 -1.67 -0.59
N HIS A 333 15.75 -1.10 -1.22
CA HIS A 333 16.76 -0.26 -0.54
C HIS A 333 16.83 1.15 -1.11
N PHE A 334 15.68 1.80 -1.20
CA PHE A 334 15.48 3.14 -1.74
C PHE A 334 16.51 4.17 -1.25
N LEU A 335 16.67 4.34 0.08
CA LEU A 335 17.55 5.36 0.65
C LEU A 335 19.02 5.10 0.30
N ARG A 336 19.47 3.86 0.40
CA ARG A 336 20.85 3.46 0.02
C ARG A 336 21.11 3.77 -1.43
N ARG A 337 20.17 3.43 -2.32
CA ARG A 337 20.28 3.71 -3.75
C ARG A 337 20.34 5.20 -4.05
N SER A 338 19.47 5.98 -3.43
CA SER A 338 19.43 7.44 -3.60
C SER A 338 20.73 8.11 -3.11
N LEU A 339 21.29 7.68 -1.99
CA LEU A 339 22.57 8.17 -1.49
C LEU A 339 23.74 7.77 -2.41
N GLN A 340 23.77 6.53 -2.89
CA GLN A 340 24.80 6.08 -3.85
C GLN A 340 24.85 6.96 -5.10
N LEU A 341 23.69 7.38 -5.61
CA LEU A 341 23.59 8.24 -6.78
C LEU A 341 23.88 9.72 -6.50
N SER A 342 23.66 10.19 -5.26
CA SER A 342 23.83 11.60 -4.87
C SER A 342 25.25 11.95 -4.45
N ILE A 343 25.89 11.07 -3.66
CA ILE A 343 27.21 11.31 -3.04
C ILE A 343 28.29 11.69 -4.07
N PRO A 344 28.48 10.98 -5.19
CA PRO A 344 29.53 11.34 -6.16
C PRO A 344 29.35 12.75 -6.73
N ASN A 345 28.08 13.13 -7.00
CA ASN A 345 27.75 14.45 -7.54
C ASN A 345 28.03 15.56 -6.53
N ALA A 346 27.63 15.33 -5.28
CA ALA A 346 27.93 16.25 -4.19
C ALA A 346 29.44 16.38 -3.93
N LEU A 347 30.18 15.28 -3.97
CA LEU A 347 31.65 15.29 -3.82
C LEU A 347 32.34 16.03 -4.96
N MET A 348 31.89 15.88 -6.21
CA MET A 348 32.42 16.66 -7.33
C MET A 348 32.27 18.16 -7.10
N LEU A 349 31.10 18.60 -6.62
CA LEU A 349 30.89 20.01 -6.28
C LEU A 349 31.82 20.45 -5.13
N VAL A 350 31.88 19.69 -4.03
CA VAL A 350 32.73 20.02 -2.86
C VAL A 350 34.18 20.13 -3.26
N ILE A 351 34.71 19.17 -4.04
CA ILE A 351 36.10 19.19 -4.51
C ILE A 351 36.34 20.41 -5.40
N SER A 352 35.40 20.75 -6.30
CA SER A 352 35.52 21.93 -7.15
C SER A 352 35.58 23.23 -6.34
N VAL A 353 34.71 23.36 -5.34
CA VAL A 353 34.70 24.51 -4.41
C VAL A 353 36.03 24.62 -3.66
N LEU A 354 36.59 23.51 -3.18
CA LEU A 354 37.86 23.50 -2.49
C LEU A 354 39.01 23.90 -3.43
N ILE A 355 39.01 23.43 -4.67
CA ILE A 355 40.01 23.82 -5.69
C ILE A 355 39.91 25.32 -5.96
N PHE A 356 38.71 25.88 -6.10
CA PHE A 356 38.55 27.31 -6.36
C PHE A 356 38.97 28.14 -5.14
N HIS A 357 38.69 27.69 -3.92
CA HIS A 357 39.14 28.32 -2.69
C HIS A 357 40.68 28.29 -2.57
N LEU A 358 41.33 27.17 -2.85
CA LEU A 358 42.79 27.08 -2.89
C LEU A 358 43.39 27.98 -3.99
N SER A 359 42.70 28.10 -5.13
CA SER A 359 43.11 29.03 -6.18
C SER A 359 43.01 30.50 -5.74
N GLN A 360 42.02 30.83 -4.92
CA GLN A 360 41.93 32.14 -4.28
C GLN A 360 43.15 32.40 -3.38
N VAL A 361 43.49 31.44 -2.54
CA VAL A 361 44.59 31.57 -1.56
C VAL A 361 45.96 31.64 -2.25
N TYR A 362 46.23 30.75 -3.21
CA TYR A 362 47.57 30.59 -3.76
C TYR A 362 47.81 31.31 -5.10
N LEU A 363 46.77 31.52 -5.91
CA LEU A 363 46.86 32.12 -7.23
C LEU A 363 46.30 33.53 -7.30
N GLY A 364 45.80 34.07 -6.17
CA GLY A 364 45.26 35.44 -6.09
C GLY A 364 43.94 35.63 -6.81
N MET A 365 43.13 34.56 -6.98
CA MET A 365 41.78 34.67 -7.52
C MET A 365 40.93 35.58 -6.63
N SER A 366 40.08 36.43 -7.21
CA SER A 366 39.18 37.26 -6.43
C SER A 366 38.11 36.43 -5.72
N ASN A 367 37.63 36.91 -4.56
CA ASN A 367 36.53 36.24 -3.85
C ASN A 367 35.26 36.14 -4.69
N THR A 368 34.94 37.19 -5.46
CA THR A 368 33.80 37.22 -6.36
C THR A 368 33.91 36.18 -7.47
N ASP A 369 35.13 35.98 -8.05
CA ASP A 369 35.36 34.95 -9.07
C ASP A 369 35.23 33.55 -8.50
N MET A 370 35.75 33.30 -7.27
CA MET A 370 35.62 32.03 -6.57
C MET A 370 34.14 31.68 -6.30
N LEU A 371 33.36 32.64 -5.77
CA LEU A 371 31.91 32.46 -5.52
C LEU A 371 31.16 32.22 -6.82
N THR A 372 31.47 32.99 -7.88
CA THR A 372 30.87 32.85 -9.20
C THR A 372 31.11 31.46 -9.79
N LEU A 373 32.36 30.97 -9.79
CA LEU A 373 32.72 29.64 -10.25
C LEU A 373 31.99 28.54 -9.44
N SER A 374 31.97 28.71 -8.12
CA SER A 374 31.27 27.77 -7.21
C SER A 374 29.76 27.69 -7.51
N TYR A 375 29.13 28.83 -7.77
CA TYR A 375 27.70 28.89 -8.12
C TYR A 375 27.42 28.21 -9.47
N TYR A 376 28.17 28.49 -10.51
CA TYR A 376 27.99 27.84 -11.80
C TYR A 376 28.27 26.33 -11.74
N MET A 377 29.24 25.89 -10.93
CA MET A 377 29.49 24.47 -10.70
C MET A 377 28.34 23.79 -9.96
N MET A 378 27.73 24.46 -8.96
CA MET A 378 26.55 23.96 -8.26
C MET A 378 25.39 23.74 -9.22
N GLY A 379 25.07 24.72 -10.05
CA GLY A 379 24.02 24.61 -11.06
C GLY A 379 24.31 23.52 -12.09
N SER A 380 25.55 23.48 -12.60
CA SER A 380 25.93 22.49 -13.63
C SER A 380 25.92 21.05 -13.12
N THR A 381 26.41 20.79 -11.91
CA THR A 381 26.33 19.46 -11.31
C THR A 381 24.88 19.04 -11.03
N GLY A 382 24.02 19.99 -10.67
CA GLY A 382 22.58 19.77 -10.55
C GLY A 382 21.91 19.45 -11.90
N VAL A 383 22.25 20.20 -12.96
CA VAL A 383 21.76 19.93 -14.32
C VAL A 383 22.20 18.54 -14.81
N LEU A 384 23.44 18.11 -14.52
CA LEU A 384 23.88 16.73 -14.83
C LEU A 384 23.00 15.68 -14.14
N ALA A 385 22.58 15.94 -12.91
CA ALA A 385 21.66 15.03 -12.20
C ALA A 385 20.27 15.00 -12.85
N VAL A 386 19.74 16.13 -13.32
CA VAL A 386 18.50 16.18 -14.10
C VAL A 386 18.65 15.42 -15.43
N ILE A 387 19.76 15.60 -16.14
CA ILE A 387 20.04 14.86 -17.39
C ILE A 387 20.04 13.35 -17.11
N ARG A 388 20.71 12.90 -16.05
CA ARG A 388 20.69 11.48 -15.65
C ARG A 388 19.29 10.98 -15.40
N ALA A 389 18.45 11.73 -14.66
CA ALA A 389 17.07 11.38 -14.40
C ALA A 389 16.19 11.37 -15.66
N CYS A 390 16.55 12.14 -16.67
CA CYS A 390 15.86 12.18 -17.96
C CYS A 390 16.27 11.06 -18.94
N ILE A 391 17.19 10.18 -18.61
CA ILE A 391 17.58 9.04 -19.46
C ILE A 391 16.71 7.80 -19.11
N PRO A 392 16.10 7.11 -20.09
CA PRO A 392 16.15 7.31 -21.53
C PRO A 392 15.39 8.56 -22.01
N LEU A 393 15.90 9.19 -23.05
CA LEU A 393 15.38 10.45 -23.56
C LEU A 393 14.03 10.26 -24.29
N ASN A 394 13.09 11.14 -24.02
CA ASN A 394 11.88 11.36 -24.79
C ASN A 394 11.67 12.87 -25.00
N LYS A 395 10.66 13.26 -25.81
CA LYS A 395 10.42 14.69 -26.14
C LYS A 395 10.19 15.55 -24.89
N GLY A 396 9.43 15.05 -23.90
CA GLY A 396 9.16 15.75 -22.65
C GLY A 396 10.43 15.91 -21.81
N ARG A 397 11.21 14.84 -21.64
CA ARG A 397 12.46 14.85 -20.89
C ARG A 397 13.54 15.75 -21.52
N VAL A 398 13.60 15.78 -22.87
CA VAL A 398 14.48 16.72 -23.58
C VAL A 398 14.04 18.16 -23.30
N ALA A 399 12.75 18.45 -23.32
CA ALA A 399 12.23 19.79 -22.96
C ALA A 399 12.60 20.18 -21.53
N LEU A 400 12.53 19.24 -20.57
CA LEU A 400 12.97 19.48 -19.18
C LEU A 400 14.46 19.79 -19.07
N ILE A 401 15.32 19.06 -19.83
CA ILE A 401 16.75 19.36 -19.89
C ILE A 401 16.99 20.76 -20.43
N ILE A 402 16.33 21.12 -21.54
CA ILE A 402 16.42 22.46 -22.14
C ILE A 402 15.97 23.53 -21.13
N TYR A 403 14.84 23.32 -20.46
CA TYR A 403 14.36 24.21 -19.41
C TYR A 403 15.39 24.39 -18.28
N SER A 404 15.98 23.27 -17.79
CA SER A 404 16.98 23.32 -16.70
C SER A 404 18.25 24.08 -17.13
N VAL A 405 18.80 23.77 -18.30
CA VAL A 405 20.05 24.37 -18.79
C VAL A 405 19.84 25.86 -19.08
N PHE A 406 18.91 26.16 -19.98
CA PHE A 406 18.72 27.54 -20.44
C PHE A 406 18.04 28.40 -19.37
N GLY A 407 17.10 27.85 -18.62
CA GLY A 407 16.45 28.56 -17.51
C GLY A 407 17.46 28.97 -16.45
N PHE A 408 18.34 28.04 -16.03
CA PHE A 408 19.40 28.33 -15.07
C PHE A 408 20.40 29.38 -15.62
N LEU A 409 20.90 29.23 -16.84
CA LEU A 409 21.89 30.15 -17.40
C LEU A 409 21.32 31.55 -17.65
N ILE A 410 20.13 31.64 -18.25
CA ILE A 410 19.48 32.91 -18.56
C ILE A 410 19.13 33.66 -17.27
N SER A 411 18.52 32.97 -16.30
CA SER A 411 18.16 33.62 -15.03
C SER A 411 19.41 34.05 -14.24
N SER A 412 20.47 33.25 -14.24
CA SER A 412 21.73 33.61 -13.61
C SER A 412 22.37 34.86 -14.23
N TYR A 413 22.27 35.02 -15.56
CA TYR A 413 22.77 36.19 -16.24
C TYR A 413 21.97 37.48 -15.94
N TYR A 414 20.63 37.39 -16.00
CA TYR A 414 19.78 38.56 -15.76
C TYR A 414 19.65 38.94 -14.29
N LEU A 415 19.71 37.98 -13.38
CA LEU A 415 19.59 38.21 -11.93
C LEU A 415 20.93 38.24 -11.20
N ARG A 416 22.06 38.34 -11.92
CA ARG A 416 23.41 38.27 -11.33
C ARG A 416 23.63 39.25 -10.17
N ASP A 417 23.09 40.44 -10.28
CA ASP A 417 23.22 41.49 -9.24
C ASP A 417 22.44 41.13 -7.96
N VAL A 418 21.31 40.38 -8.10
CA VAL A 418 20.49 39.89 -7.00
C VAL A 418 21.13 38.71 -6.30
N ILE A 419 21.78 37.82 -7.09
CA ILE A 419 22.44 36.61 -6.57
C ILE A 419 23.93 36.87 -6.26
N GLU A 420 24.39 38.09 -6.36
CA GLU A 420 25.74 38.52 -5.97
C GLU A 420 26.87 37.75 -6.69
N ILE A 421 26.73 37.52 -7.98
CA ILE A 421 27.76 36.90 -8.81
C ILE A 421 28.20 37.83 -9.93
N SER A 422 29.42 37.59 -10.46
CA SER A 422 29.91 38.23 -11.68
C SER A 422 29.56 37.41 -12.93
N THR A 423 29.76 38.01 -14.11
CA THR A 423 29.75 37.26 -15.36
C THR A 423 31.04 36.45 -15.51
N LEU A 424 30.93 35.27 -16.14
CA LEU A 424 32.12 34.51 -16.51
C LEU A 424 32.96 35.35 -17.53
N ASN A 425 34.17 35.70 -17.13
CA ASN A 425 35.07 36.54 -17.89
C ASN A 425 36.16 35.69 -18.60
N SER A 426 37.09 36.33 -19.30
CA SER A 426 38.19 35.66 -20.02
C SER A 426 39.12 34.82 -19.12
N TYR A 427 39.12 35.09 -17.82
CA TYR A 427 39.88 34.33 -16.82
C TYR A 427 39.08 33.17 -16.22
N THR A 428 37.84 33.41 -15.79
CA THR A 428 37.00 32.41 -15.10
C THR A 428 36.36 31.42 -16.05
N LEU A 429 35.99 31.82 -17.27
CA LEU A 429 35.36 30.93 -18.25
C LEU A 429 36.21 29.71 -18.64
N PRO A 430 37.54 29.84 -18.94
CA PRO A 430 38.39 28.68 -19.20
C PRO A 430 38.46 27.72 -18.00
N ILE A 431 38.56 28.24 -16.76
CA ILE A 431 38.60 27.45 -15.53
C ILE A 431 37.33 26.64 -15.38
N TYR A 432 36.18 27.29 -15.58
CA TYR A 432 34.89 26.62 -15.55
C TYR A 432 34.76 25.52 -16.61
N LEU A 433 35.15 25.81 -17.84
CA LEU A 433 35.08 24.84 -18.94
C LEU A 433 35.99 23.61 -18.70
N VAL A 434 37.19 23.82 -18.16
CA VAL A 434 38.12 22.72 -17.79
C VAL A 434 37.49 21.89 -16.66
N ALA A 435 36.93 22.53 -15.62
CA ALA A 435 36.26 21.83 -14.54
C ALA A 435 35.11 20.98 -15.08
N MET A 436 34.27 21.52 -15.96
CA MET A 436 33.17 20.80 -16.58
C MET A 436 33.62 19.69 -17.52
N ALA A 437 34.70 19.88 -18.27
CA ALA A 437 35.30 18.86 -19.13
C ALA A 437 35.83 17.65 -18.35
N ILE A 438 36.23 17.84 -17.11
CA ILE A 438 36.60 16.74 -16.18
C ILE A 438 35.39 16.14 -15.47
N CYS A 439 34.54 16.98 -14.89
CA CYS A 439 33.41 16.52 -14.07
C CYS A 439 32.37 15.78 -14.91
N THR A 440 32.07 16.23 -16.13
CA THR A 440 30.99 15.62 -16.94
C THR A 440 31.27 14.16 -17.31
N PRO A 441 32.43 13.80 -17.91
CA PRO A 441 32.72 12.39 -18.20
C PRO A 441 32.82 11.54 -16.94
N LEU A 442 33.41 12.08 -15.86
CA LEU A 442 33.52 11.39 -14.58
C LEU A 442 32.13 11.09 -13.98
N PHE A 443 31.22 12.07 -14.02
CA PHE A 443 29.83 11.88 -13.59
C PHE A 443 29.11 10.75 -14.34
N PHE A 444 29.20 10.77 -15.67
CA PHE A 444 28.53 9.74 -16.49
C PHE A 444 29.20 8.37 -16.33
N TRP A 445 30.52 8.31 -16.18
CA TRP A 445 31.23 7.07 -15.91
C TRP A 445 30.84 6.45 -14.56
N ILE A 446 30.79 7.25 -13.48
CA ILE A 446 30.36 6.80 -12.16
C ILE A 446 28.87 6.35 -12.21
N SER A 447 28.01 7.15 -12.81
CA SER A 447 26.59 6.83 -12.97
C SER A 447 26.36 5.52 -13.73
N TYR A 448 27.17 5.26 -14.78
CA TYR A 448 27.14 4.00 -15.50
C TYR A 448 27.60 2.82 -14.64
N LYS A 449 28.70 2.95 -13.91
CA LYS A 449 29.18 1.91 -12.98
C LYS A 449 28.19 1.61 -11.86
N GLN A 450 27.42 2.59 -11.43
CA GLN A 450 26.35 2.43 -10.45
C GLN A 450 25.06 1.84 -11.05
N GLY A 451 25.02 1.54 -12.34
CA GLY A 451 23.84 1.01 -13.02
C GLY A 451 22.68 2.02 -13.11
N ALA A 452 22.97 3.33 -13.07
CA ALA A 452 21.94 4.36 -13.16
C ALA A 452 21.20 4.36 -14.51
N PHE A 453 21.80 3.78 -15.56
CA PHE A 453 21.26 3.68 -16.92
C PHE A 453 20.86 2.25 -17.30
N GLN A 454 21.02 1.28 -16.38
CA GLN A 454 20.62 -0.11 -16.65
C GLN A 454 19.11 -0.23 -16.53
N LYS A 455 18.49 -0.40 -17.69
CA LYS A 455 17.08 -0.71 -17.95
C LYS A 455 16.07 0.29 -17.34
N ALA A 456 15.84 1.34 -18.12
CA ALA A 456 14.52 1.97 -18.11
C ALA A 456 13.53 1.11 -18.91
#